data_7efbbd80f2ea98c50fef487e6c74b421
#
_entry.id   7efbbd80f2ea98c50fef487e6c74b421
#
_cell.length_a   1.000
_cell.length_b   1.000
_cell.length_c   1.000
_cell.angle_alpha   90.00
_cell.angle_beta   90.00
_cell.angle_gamma   90.00
#
_symmetry.space_group_name_H-M   'P 1'
#
loop_
_entity.id
_entity.type
_entity.pdbx_description
1 polymer ?
#
loop_
_entity_poly.entity_id
_entity_poly.type
_entity_poly.pdbx_seq_one_letter_code
_entity_poly.pdbx_strand_id
1 'polypeptide(L)'
;MQTNEQLLLAIENYLAQTEFPAEPERLYAPIGYSLAGGGKRLRPMLLMLAHGIFTDRFQAALPAAAAVEVFHNFTLLHDDIMDNAAVRRGKPSVYAKWGPSVAILSGDAMMICAYRLLSEAVSYTHLRAH
;
A
#
# COMPACT_ATOMS: atom_id res chain seq x y z
N MET A 1 -18.32 -14.51 -8.77
CA MET A 1 -18.15 -13.49 -7.71
C MET A 1 -17.11 -13.98 -6.70
N GLN A 2 -16.16 -13.10 -6.33
CA GLN A 2 -15.11 -13.46 -5.41
C GLN A 2 -15.59 -13.36 -3.96
N THR A 3 -15.14 -14.28 -3.10
CA THR A 3 -15.37 -14.17 -1.67
C THR A 3 -14.45 -13.12 -1.06
N ASN A 4 -14.79 -12.65 0.14
CA ASN A 4 -13.93 -11.71 0.87
C ASN A 4 -12.53 -12.30 1.11
N GLU A 5 -12.45 -13.58 1.41
CA GLU A 5 -11.17 -14.27 1.60
C GLU A 5 -10.33 -14.28 0.33
N GLN A 6 -10.96 -14.54 -0.81
CA GLN A 6 -10.29 -14.52 -2.11
C GLN A 6 -9.78 -13.12 -2.47
N LEU A 7 -10.59 -12.09 -2.22
CA LEU A 7 -10.19 -10.70 -2.45
C LEU A 7 -9.04 -10.29 -1.56
N LEU A 8 -9.10 -10.63 -0.28
CA LEU A 8 -8.02 -10.32 0.66
C LEU A 8 -6.72 -11.00 0.25
N LEU A 9 -6.79 -12.27 -0.12
CA LEU A 9 -5.61 -13.00 -0.59
C LEU A 9 -5.02 -12.36 -1.85
N ALA A 10 -5.87 -11.95 -2.78
CA ALA A 10 -5.42 -11.28 -4.01
C ALA A 10 -4.70 -9.96 -3.69
N ILE A 11 -5.23 -9.17 -2.76
CA ILE A 11 -4.61 -7.93 -2.31
C ILE A 11 -3.26 -8.20 -1.65
N GLU A 12 -3.18 -9.16 -0.73
CA GLU A 12 -1.94 -9.50 -0.02
C GLU A 12 -0.87 -9.98 -1.01
N ASN A 13 -1.26 -10.84 -1.96
CA ASN A 13 -0.32 -11.32 -2.98
C ASN A 13 0.16 -10.18 -3.88
N TYR A 14 -0.74 -9.29 -4.27
CA TYR A 14 -0.37 -8.16 -5.11
C TYR A 14 0.61 -7.22 -4.40
N LEU A 15 0.35 -6.91 -3.13
CA LEU A 15 1.25 -6.09 -2.32
C LEU A 15 2.61 -6.77 -2.15
N ALA A 16 2.62 -8.07 -1.87
CA ALA A 16 3.87 -8.83 -1.69
C ALA A 16 4.72 -8.87 -2.97
N GLN A 17 4.07 -8.87 -4.14
CA GLN A 17 4.75 -8.89 -5.43
C GLN A 17 5.05 -7.51 -6.01
N THR A 18 4.53 -6.44 -5.40
CA THR A 18 4.81 -5.09 -5.84
C THR A 18 6.28 -4.78 -5.59
N GLU A 19 6.97 -4.37 -6.64
CA GLU A 19 8.38 -4.05 -6.58
C GLU A 19 8.58 -2.58 -6.25
N PHE A 20 9.50 -2.33 -5.31
CA PHE A 20 9.99 -1.00 -5.00
C PHE A 20 11.47 -0.94 -5.34
N PRO A 21 12.01 0.25 -5.66
CA PRO A 21 13.45 0.34 -5.92
C PRO A 21 14.27 -0.23 -4.77
N ALA A 22 15.38 -0.90 -5.10
CA ALA A 22 16.27 -1.47 -4.10
C ALA A 22 17.20 -0.41 -3.47
N GLU A 23 17.51 0.62 -4.22
CA GLU A 23 18.44 1.68 -3.80
C GLU A 23 17.77 3.06 -3.87
N PRO A 24 18.01 3.95 -2.92
CA PRO A 24 18.76 3.71 -1.67
C PRO A 24 18.00 2.79 -0.70
N GLU A 25 18.71 1.84 -0.11
CA GLU A 25 18.10 0.86 0.80
C GLU A 25 17.38 1.53 1.97
N ARG A 26 18.01 2.53 2.59
CA ARG A 26 17.45 3.22 3.75
C ARG A 26 16.14 3.94 3.43
N LEU A 27 15.92 4.28 2.16
CA LEU A 27 14.69 4.92 1.72
C LEU A 27 13.57 3.89 1.50
N TYR A 28 13.89 2.76 0.89
CA TYR A 28 12.89 1.79 0.43
C TYR A 28 12.68 0.60 1.36
N ALA A 29 13.68 0.19 2.17
CA ALA A 29 13.50 -0.88 3.13
C ALA A 29 12.36 -0.62 4.13
N PRO A 30 12.16 0.62 4.65
CA PRO A 30 11.03 0.90 5.52
C PRO A 30 9.66 0.68 4.87
N ILE A 31 9.55 0.83 3.55
CA ILE A 31 8.30 0.61 2.83
C ILE A 31 7.88 -0.86 2.93
N GLY A 32 8.79 -1.76 2.58
CA GLY A 32 8.54 -3.20 2.71
C GLY A 32 8.24 -3.60 4.14
N TYR A 33 8.98 -3.06 5.09
CA TYR A 33 8.76 -3.31 6.51
C TYR A 33 7.35 -2.88 6.95
N SER A 34 6.93 -1.68 6.54
CA SER A 34 5.61 -1.15 6.88
C SER A 34 4.49 -2.01 6.31
N LEU A 35 4.59 -2.37 5.03
CA LEU A 35 3.56 -3.17 4.35
C LEU A 35 3.52 -4.60 4.89
N ALA A 36 4.67 -5.19 5.20
CA ALA A 36 4.76 -6.54 5.76
C ALA A 36 4.25 -6.61 7.20
N GLY A 37 4.17 -5.49 7.90
CA GLY A 37 3.64 -5.42 9.26
C GLY A 37 2.18 -5.82 9.39
N GLY A 38 1.48 -6.01 8.29
CA GLY A 38 0.10 -6.46 8.29
C GLY A 38 -0.89 -5.32 8.37
N GLY A 39 -2.01 -5.60 8.98
CA GLY A 39 -3.16 -4.72 9.03
C GLY A 39 -4.38 -5.40 8.43
N LYS A 40 -5.55 -4.83 8.64
CA LYS A 40 -6.82 -5.43 8.22
C LYS A 40 -7.10 -5.26 6.72
N ARG A 41 -6.32 -4.44 6.03
CA ARG A 41 -6.51 -4.14 4.60
C ARG A 41 -7.93 -3.66 4.30
N LEU A 42 -8.54 -2.93 5.22
CA LEU A 42 -9.93 -2.51 5.10
C LEU A 42 -10.17 -1.60 3.89
N ARG A 43 -9.27 -0.64 3.66
CA ARG A 43 -9.41 0.31 2.56
C ARG A 43 -9.32 -0.35 1.19
N PRO A 44 -8.31 -1.17 0.91
CA PRO A 44 -8.29 -1.89 -0.36
C PRO A 44 -9.45 -2.86 -0.50
N MET A 45 -9.90 -3.50 0.58
CA MET A 45 -11.07 -4.38 0.54
C MET A 45 -12.33 -3.62 0.12
N LEU A 46 -12.57 -2.44 0.69
CA LEU A 46 -13.73 -1.62 0.33
C LEU A 46 -13.68 -1.21 -1.15
N LEU A 47 -12.50 -0.86 -1.64
CA LEU A 47 -12.32 -0.54 -3.06
C LEU A 47 -12.66 -1.74 -3.95
N MET A 48 -12.16 -2.93 -3.59
CA MET A 48 -12.42 -4.14 -4.36
C MET A 48 -13.90 -4.51 -4.34
N LEU A 49 -14.56 -4.37 -3.20
CA LEU A 49 -15.99 -4.65 -3.08
C LEU A 49 -16.82 -3.66 -3.91
N ALA A 50 -16.47 -2.39 -3.87
CA ALA A 50 -17.14 -1.37 -4.67
C ALA A 50 -16.97 -1.65 -6.18
N HIS A 51 -15.78 -2.01 -6.60
CA HIS A 51 -15.49 -2.39 -7.98
C HIS A 51 -16.33 -3.59 -8.42
N GLY A 52 -16.49 -4.57 -7.52
CA GLY A 52 -17.26 -5.78 -7.77
C GLY A 52 -18.76 -5.55 -8.03
N ILE A 53 -19.28 -4.38 -7.65
CA ILE A 53 -20.67 -4.00 -7.96
C ILE A 53 -20.84 -3.82 -9.47
N PHE A 54 -19.79 -3.40 -10.18
CA PHE A 54 -19.85 -3.03 -11.58
C PHE A 54 -19.32 -4.11 -12.52
N THR A 55 -18.42 -4.98 -12.05
CA THR A 55 -17.76 -5.98 -12.89
C THR A 55 -17.16 -7.11 -12.06
N ASP A 56 -17.05 -8.31 -12.66
CA ASP A 56 -16.40 -9.44 -12.04
C ASP A 56 -14.87 -9.46 -12.26
N ARG A 57 -14.35 -8.51 -13.03
CA ARG A 57 -12.91 -8.44 -13.34
C ARG A 57 -12.15 -7.76 -12.22
N PHE A 58 -12.02 -8.45 -11.09
CA PHE A 58 -11.42 -7.88 -9.89
C PHE A 58 -9.93 -7.55 -10.07
N GLN A 59 -9.21 -8.27 -10.96
CA GLN A 59 -7.78 -8.03 -11.16
C GLN A 59 -7.49 -6.61 -11.66
N ALA A 60 -8.42 -6.01 -12.40
CA ALA A 60 -8.26 -4.65 -12.90
C ALA A 60 -8.20 -3.60 -11.79
N ALA A 61 -8.79 -3.91 -10.62
CA ALA A 61 -8.82 -2.99 -9.48
C ALA A 61 -7.62 -3.16 -8.54
N LEU A 62 -6.82 -4.22 -8.69
CA LEU A 62 -5.71 -4.51 -7.77
C LEU A 62 -4.67 -3.38 -7.70
N PRO A 63 -4.23 -2.77 -8.81
CA PRO A 63 -3.30 -1.64 -8.71
C PRO A 63 -3.87 -0.47 -7.90
N ALA A 64 -5.15 -0.13 -8.09
CA ALA A 64 -5.79 0.94 -7.32
C ALA A 64 -5.94 0.55 -5.84
N ALA A 65 -6.28 -0.69 -5.55
CA ALA A 65 -6.38 -1.19 -4.18
C ALA A 65 -5.01 -1.13 -3.48
N ALA A 66 -3.94 -1.54 -4.18
CA ALA A 66 -2.59 -1.44 -3.67
C ALA A 66 -2.19 0.01 -3.44
N ALA A 67 -2.53 0.91 -4.37
CA ALA A 67 -2.24 2.34 -4.23
C ALA A 67 -2.86 2.93 -2.97
N VAL A 68 -4.12 2.60 -2.70
CA VAL A 68 -4.84 3.07 -1.51
C VAL A 68 -4.17 2.56 -0.23
N GLU A 69 -3.74 1.32 -0.21
CA GLU A 69 -3.08 0.75 0.97
C GLU A 69 -1.68 1.34 1.19
N VAL A 70 -0.90 1.51 0.13
CA VAL A 70 0.41 2.16 0.23
C VAL A 70 0.25 3.59 0.71
N PHE A 71 -0.70 4.33 0.17
CA PHE A 71 -0.98 5.69 0.60
C PHE A 71 -1.38 5.75 2.08
N HIS A 72 -2.25 4.84 2.51
CA HIS A 72 -2.64 4.75 3.91
C HIS A 72 -1.43 4.50 4.82
N ASN A 73 -0.55 3.58 4.44
CA ASN A 73 0.65 3.30 5.24
C ASN A 73 1.61 4.49 5.27
N PHE A 74 1.71 5.27 4.19
CA PHE A 74 2.45 6.52 4.21
C PHE A 74 1.94 7.45 5.33
N THR A 75 0.63 7.62 5.45
CA THR A 75 0.07 8.47 6.50
C THR A 75 0.41 7.94 7.90
N LEU A 76 0.46 6.62 8.06
CA LEU A 76 0.83 6.00 9.34
C LEU A 76 2.29 6.27 9.72
N LEU A 77 3.20 6.26 8.74
CA LEU A 77 4.60 6.60 9.00
C LEU A 77 4.73 8.02 9.53
N HIS A 78 4.02 8.96 8.93
CA HIS A 78 4.06 10.36 9.36
C HIS A 78 3.33 10.58 10.69
N ASP A 79 2.21 9.91 10.90
CA ASP A 79 1.49 9.98 12.17
C ASP A 79 2.36 9.50 13.35
N ASP A 80 3.11 8.43 13.14
CA ASP A 80 4.00 7.89 14.18
C ASP A 80 5.10 8.88 14.57
N ILE A 81 5.57 9.69 13.62
CA ILE A 81 6.53 10.76 13.93
C ILE A 81 5.86 11.83 14.79
N MET A 82 4.69 12.29 14.38
CA MET A 82 3.97 13.36 15.07
C MET A 82 3.55 12.95 16.49
N ASP A 83 3.21 11.68 16.66
CA ASP A 83 2.74 11.14 17.95
C ASP A 83 3.89 10.56 18.81
N ASN A 84 5.13 10.59 18.32
CA ASN A 84 6.29 9.96 18.95
C ASN A 84 6.01 8.48 19.26
N ALA A 85 5.33 7.78 18.36
CA ALA A 85 4.90 6.41 18.59
C ALA A 85 6.08 5.45 18.41
N ALA A 86 6.41 4.71 19.47
CA ALA A 86 7.48 3.73 19.43
C ALA A 86 7.06 2.41 18.78
N VAL A 87 5.76 2.10 18.80
CA VAL A 87 5.23 0.81 18.39
C VAL A 87 4.05 0.99 17.46
N ARG A 88 3.96 0.12 16.45
CA ARG A 88 2.80 -0.02 15.57
C ARG A 88 2.57 -1.50 15.30
N ARG A 89 1.34 -1.96 15.57
CA ARG A 89 0.94 -3.36 15.36
C ARG A 89 1.88 -4.35 16.05
N GLY A 90 2.30 -4.01 17.26
CA GLY A 90 3.15 -4.88 18.08
C GLY A 90 4.62 -4.91 17.71
N LYS A 91 5.03 -4.11 16.73
CA LYS A 91 6.43 -4.01 16.28
C LYS A 91 6.92 -2.57 16.39
N PRO A 92 8.26 -2.34 16.44
CA PRO A 92 8.76 -0.97 16.38
C PRO A 92 8.20 -0.24 15.18
N SER A 93 7.80 1.01 15.36
CA SER A 93 7.39 1.85 14.23
C SER A 93 8.60 2.13 13.34
N VAL A 94 8.36 2.56 12.10
CA VAL A 94 9.46 2.99 11.22
C VAL A 94 10.23 4.13 11.88
N TYR A 95 9.51 5.06 12.49
CA TYR A 95 10.11 6.17 13.25
C TYR A 95 11.06 5.67 14.33
N ALA A 96 10.65 4.67 15.12
CA ALA A 96 11.50 4.13 16.19
C ALA A 96 12.70 3.36 15.65
N LYS A 97 12.53 2.64 14.53
CA LYS A 97 13.56 1.77 13.98
C LYS A 97 14.59 2.51 13.13
N TRP A 98 14.20 3.49 12.35
CA TRP A 98 15.08 4.22 11.41
C TRP A 98 15.27 5.69 11.75
N GLY A 99 14.51 6.23 12.68
CA GLY A 99 14.56 7.64 13.04
C GLY A 99 13.59 8.51 12.24
N PRO A 100 13.41 9.79 12.67
CA PRO A 100 12.42 10.67 12.07
C PRO A 100 12.72 11.04 10.62
N SER A 101 13.98 11.30 10.28
CA SER A 101 14.34 11.71 8.92
C SER A 101 14.03 10.62 7.89
N VAL A 102 14.39 9.37 8.19
CA VAL A 102 14.10 8.23 7.31
C VAL A 102 12.60 8.01 7.22
N ALA A 103 11.88 8.09 8.34
CA ALA A 103 10.43 7.92 8.35
C ALA A 103 9.72 8.96 7.47
N ILE A 104 10.17 10.22 7.52
CA ILE A 104 9.61 11.28 6.66
C ILE A 104 9.86 10.96 5.18
N LEU A 105 11.11 10.69 4.83
CA LEU A 105 11.49 10.47 3.43
C LEU A 105 10.89 9.19 2.87
N SER A 106 10.83 8.13 3.65
CA SER A 106 10.21 6.87 3.22
C SER A 106 8.71 7.04 3.05
N GLY A 107 8.06 7.79 3.93
CA GLY A 107 6.65 8.14 3.76
C GLY A 107 6.39 8.92 2.48
N ASP A 108 7.23 9.91 2.18
CA ASP A 108 7.13 10.66 0.94
C ASP A 108 7.32 9.78 -0.29
N ALA A 109 8.30 8.87 -0.24
CA ALA A 109 8.51 7.90 -1.32
C ALA A 109 7.32 6.96 -1.50
N MET A 110 6.68 6.54 -0.40
CA MET A 110 5.46 5.73 -0.45
C MET A 110 4.33 6.48 -1.13
N MET A 111 4.17 7.77 -0.85
CA MET A 111 3.16 8.58 -1.51
C MET A 111 3.38 8.61 -3.02
N ILE A 112 4.62 8.80 -3.46
CA ILE A 112 4.97 8.78 -4.88
C ILE A 112 4.67 7.42 -5.49
N CYS A 113 5.03 6.33 -4.80
CA CYS A 113 4.75 4.97 -5.25
C CYS A 113 3.24 4.71 -5.38
N ALA A 114 2.44 5.25 -4.44
CA ALA A 114 0.99 5.11 -4.49
C ALA A 114 0.42 5.78 -5.75
N TYR A 115 0.88 6.97 -6.09
CA TYR A 115 0.46 7.64 -7.32
C TYR A 115 0.89 6.88 -8.56
N ARG A 116 2.08 6.28 -8.55
CA ARG A 116 2.53 5.44 -9.68
C ARG A 116 1.64 4.23 -9.86
N LEU A 117 1.28 3.54 -8.78
CA LEU A 117 0.37 2.39 -8.84
C LEU A 117 -1.01 2.82 -9.35
N LEU A 118 -1.49 3.97 -8.92
CA LEU A 118 -2.78 4.49 -9.39
C LEU A 118 -2.73 4.82 -10.88
N SER A 119 -1.61 5.35 -11.37
CA SER A 119 -1.40 5.61 -12.79
C SER A 119 -1.45 4.33 -13.60
N GLU A 120 -0.90 3.24 -13.09
CA GLU A 120 -0.97 1.93 -13.74
C GLU A 120 -2.42 1.45 -13.87
N ALA A 121 -3.24 1.67 -12.84
CA ALA A 121 -4.66 1.31 -12.87
C ALA A 121 -5.39 2.11 -13.95
N VAL A 122 -5.15 3.41 -14.05
CA VAL A 122 -5.75 4.28 -15.06
C VAL A 122 -5.30 3.86 -16.46
N SER A 123 -4.02 3.60 -16.66
CA SER A 123 -3.47 3.15 -17.95
C SER A 123 -4.09 1.83 -18.38
N TYR A 124 -4.21 0.87 -17.46
CA TYR A 124 -4.84 -0.41 -17.73
C TYR A 124 -6.30 -0.23 -18.17
N THR A 125 -7.06 0.57 -17.45
CA THR A 125 -8.47 0.83 -17.76
C THR A 125 -8.60 1.51 -19.11
N HIS A 126 -7.78 2.50 -19.40
CA HIS A 126 -7.77 3.21 -20.68
C HIS A 126 -7.47 2.29 -21.86
N LEU A 127 -6.43 1.46 -21.73
CA LEU A 127 -6.06 0.51 -22.78
C LEU A 127 -7.17 -0.53 -23.04
N ARG A 128 -7.87 -0.94 -21.99
CA ARG A 128 -8.98 -1.90 -22.12
C ARG A 128 -10.21 -1.28 -22.75
N ALA A 129 -10.40 0.03 -22.65
CA ALA A 129 -11.52 0.75 -23.25
C ALA A 129 -11.36 0.96 -24.77
N HIS A 130 -10.15 0.88 -25.25
CA HIS A 130 -9.79 1.03 -26.65
C HIS A 130 -9.37 -0.31 -27.26
#